data_c8ea07cd32b42f299cdeb3aa3089a35a
#
_entry.id   c8ea07cd32b42f299cdeb3aa3089a35a
#
_cell.length_a   1.000
_cell.length_b   1.000
_cell.length_c   1.000
_cell.angle_alpha   90.00
_cell.angle_beta   90.00
_cell.angle_gamma   90.00
#
_symmetry.space_group_name_H-M   'P 1'
#
loop_
_entity.id
_entity.type
_entity.pdbx_description
1 polymer ?
#
loop_
_entity_poly.entity_id
_entity_poly.type
_entity_poly.pdbx_seq_one_letter_code
_entity_poly.pdbx_strand_id
1 'polypeptide(L)'
;MRRKILAVDFDDTLFWTSYYSYECEPNWPVINYVRKRQKEGWIIILWTCRHREEAVAEAVAKCEEYGIKPDYVNENAAQTIERYGDPRKILCDELIDDTVRHTVKEIYKNVGNLL
;
A
#
# COMPACT_ATOMS: atom_id res chain seq x y z
N MET A 1 -0.47 19.17 -11.91
CA MET A 1 0.29 18.96 -10.69
C MET A 1 0.23 17.49 -10.28
N ARG A 2 1.37 16.91 -9.93
CA ARG A 2 1.44 15.51 -9.52
C ARG A 2 0.77 15.30 -8.16
N ARG A 3 -0.10 14.33 -8.04
CA ARG A 3 -0.67 13.91 -6.74
C ARG A 3 0.30 12.96 -6.06
N LYS A 4 0.38 13.03 -4.75
CA LYS A 4 1.16 12.07 -3.96
C LYS A 4 0.48 10.71 -3.94
N ILE A 5 1.27 9.67 -3.84
CA ILE A 5 0.82 8.28 -3.95
C ILE A 5 1.24 7.51 -2.71
N LEU A 6 0.27 6.83 -2.09
CA LEU A 6 0.50 5.87 -1.04
C LEU A 6 0.19 4.47 -1.57
N ALA A 7 1.17 3.59 -1.53
CA ALA A 7 0.97 2.17 -1.79
C ALA A 7 0.91 1.43 -0.46
N VAL A 8 -0.04 0.53 -0.30
CA VAL A 8 -0.23 -0.21 0.95
C VAL A 8 -0.54 -1.67 0.67
N ASP A 9 0.16 -2.54 1.39
CA ASP A 9 -0.10 -3.98 1.38
C ASP A 9 -1.37 -4.31 2.17
N PHE A 10 -1.97 -5.45 1.89
CA PHE A 10 -3.19 -5.89 2.53
C PHE A 10 -2.94 -6.86 3.68
N ASP A 11 -2.48 -8.08 3.38
CA ASP A 11 -2.29 -9.13 4.38
C ASP A 11 -1.17 -8.78 5.35
N ASP A 12 -1.46 -8.88 6.65
CA ASP A 12 -0.56 -8.56 7.75
C ASP A 12 -0.04 -7.10 7.75
N THR A 13 -0.75 -6.22 7.05
CA THR A 13 -0.47 -4.77 7.03
C THR A 13 -1.74 -3.98 7.35
N LEU A 14 -2.72 -3.96 6.47
CA LEU A 14 -4.04 -3.36 6.74
C LEU A 14 -4.88 -4.25 7.66
N PHE A 15 -4.76 -5.55 7.47
CA PHE A 15 -5.52 -6.55 8.22
C PHE A 15 -4.61 -7.70 8.61
N TRP A 16 -4.76 -8.15 9.84
CA TRP A 16 -4.12 -9.38 10.30
C TRP A 16 -4.91 -10.55 9.71
N THR A 17 -4.30 -11.34 8.86
CA THR A 17 -4.96 -12.44 8.16
C THR A 17 -4.63 -13.77 8.82
N SER A 18 -5.67 -14.54 9.18
CA SER A 18 -5.50 -15.91 9.65
C SER A 18 -5.44 -16.85 8.45
N TYR A 19 -4.30 -17.52 8.27
CA TYR A 19 -4.13 -18.48 7.19
C TYR A 19 -4.93 -19.78 7.41
N TYR A 20 -5.48 -19.99 8.60
CA TYR A 20 -6.30 -21.16 8.92
C TYR A 20 -7.78 -20.94 8.65
N SER A 21 -8.29 -19.76 8.94
CA SER A 21 -9.72 -19.47 8.79
C SER A 21 -10.02 -18.41 7.73
N TYR A 22 -8.99 -17.77 7.18
CA TYR A 22 -9.10 -16.63 6.25
C TYR A 22 -9.85 -15.44 6.85
N GLU A 23 -9.98 -15.40 8.18
CA GLU A 23 -10.54 -14.24 8.87
C GLU A 23 -9.52 -13.11 8.92
N CYS A 24 -10.02 -11.89 8.77
CA CYS A 24 -9.19 -10.69 8.78
C CYS A 24 -9.57 -9.79 9.94
N GLU A 25 -8.59 -9.48 10.79
CA GLU A 25 -8.74 -8.54 11.89
C GLU A 25 -8.17 -7.18 11.49
N PRO A 26 -8.88 -6.07 11.72
CA PRO A 26 -8.41 -4.76 11.30
C PRO A 26 -7.18 -4.30 12.10
N ASN A 27 -6.19 -3.81 11.38
CA ASN A 27 -5.04 -3.10 11.95
C ASN A 27 -5.37 -1.61 11.97
N TRP A 28 -6.06 -1.16 12.99
CA TRP A 28 -6.60 0.19 13.07
C TRP A 28 -5.59 1.32 12.88
N PRO A 29 -4.38 1.27 13.47
CA PRO A 29 -3.40 2.34 13.22
C PRO A 29 -3.07 2.53 11.74
N VAL A 30 -2.89 1.45 11.00
CA VAL A 30 -2.59 1.51 9.56
C VAL A 30 -3.84 1.93 8.77
N ILE A 31 -5.00 1.37 9.08
CA ILE A 31 -6.27 1.75 8.44
C ILE A 31 -6.50 3.25 8.61
N ASN A 32 -6.35 3.77 9.83
CA ASN A 32 -6.55 5.18 10.12
C ASN A 32 -5.55 6.08 9.38
N TYR A 33 -4.31 5.64 9.25
CA TYR A 33 -3.28 6.35 8.51
C TYR A 33 -3.64 6.44 7.01
N VAL A 34 -4.04 5.32 6.41
CA VAL A 34 -4.42 5.28 5.00
C VAL A 34 -5.65 6.16 4.75
N ARG A 35 -6.64 6.10 5.64
CA ARG A 35 -7.83 6.95 5.54
C ARG A 35 -7.48 8.44 5.63
N LYS A 36 -6.51 8.79 6.47
CA LYS A 36 -6.01 10.15 6.58
C LYS A 36 -5.40 10.62 5.26
N ARG A 37 -4.52 9.81 4.66
CA ARG A 37 -3.91 10.13 3.36
C ARG A 37 -4.97 10.24 2.26
N GLN A 38 -5.95 9.34 2.27
CA GLN A 38 -7.07 9.40 1.34
C GLN A 38 -7.82 10.73 1.45
N LYS A 39 -8.11 11.19 2.66
CA LYS A 39 -8.75 12.48 2.93
C LYS A 39 -7.90 13.66 2.43
N GLU A 40 -6.59 13.55 2.53
CA GLU A 40 -5.65 14.57 2.05
C GLU A 40 -5.51 14.59 0.53
N GLY A 41 -6.22 13.72 -0.19
CA GLY A 41 -6.22 13.69 -1.64
C GLY A 41 -5.13 12.84 -2.27
N TRP A 42 -4.45 12.01 -1.49
CA TRP A 42 -3.45 11.09 -2.03
C TRP A 42 -4.12 10.00 -2.87
N ILE A 43 -3.41 9.56 -3.90
CA ILE A 43 -3.77 8.36 -4.65
C ILE A 43 -3.44 7.16 -3.78
N ILE A 44 -4.38 6.23 -3.65
CA ILE A 44 -4.17 5.00 -2.87
C ILE A 44 -4.04 3.82 -3.82
N ILE A 45 -2.91 3.12 -3.74
CA ILE A 45 -2.68 1.89 -4.49
C ILE A 45 -2.67 0.73 -3.49
N LEU A 46 -3.56 -0.24 -3.70
CA LEU A 46 -3.51 -1.50 -2.98
C LEU A 46 -2.46 -2.37 -3.66
N TRP A 47 -1.37 -2.69 -2.95
CA TRP A 47 -0.21 -3.39 -3.49
C TRP A 47 -0.05 -4.71 -2.75
N THR A 48 -0.61 -5.79 -3.32
CA THR A 48 -0.75 -7.08 -2.65
C THR A 48 -0.21 -8.24 -3.48
N CYS A 49 0.28 -9.27 -2.79
CA CYS A 49 0.69 -10.51 -3.44
C CYS A 49 -0.50 -11.39 -3.84
N ARG A 50 -1.72 -11.05 -3.43
CA ARG A 50 -2.91 -11.75 -3.89
C ARG A 50 -3.01 -11.61 -5.41
N HIS A 51 -3.22 -12.72 -6.10
CA HIS A 51 -3.23 -12.73 -7.57
C HIS A 51 -4.49 -13.33 -8.18
N ARG A 52 -5.23 -14.14 -7.42
CA ARG A 52 -6.51 -14.67 -7.89
C ARG A 52 -7.56 -13.56 -7.85
N GLU A 53 -8.35 -13.47 -8.89
CA GLU A 53 -9.37 -12.43 -9.03
C GLU A 53 -10.29 -12.35 -7.81
N GLU A 54 -10.77 -13.52 -7.32
CA GLU A 54 -11.65 -13.57 -6.16
C GLU A 54 -10.95 -13.09 -4.88
N ALA A 55 -9.68 -13.47 -4.69
CA ALA A 55 -8.90 -13.07 -3.51
C ALA A 55 -8.61 -11.57 -3.52
N VAL A 56 -8.35 -10.99 -4.69
CA VAL A 56 -8.16 -9.54 -4.85
C VAL A 56 -9.48 -8.80 -4.61
N ALA A 57 -10.58 -9.31 -5.16
CA ALA A 57 -11.90 -8.71 -4.96
C ALA A 57 -12.31 -8.71 -3.49
N GLU A 58 -12.01 -9.77 -2.75
CA GLU A 58 -12.25 -9.83 -1.29
C GLU A 58 -11.45 -8.78 -0.55
N ALA A 59 -10.18 -8.59 -0.91
CA ALA A 59 -9.33 -7.58 -0.29
C ALA A 59 -9.87 -6.17 -0.55
N VAL A 60 -10.28 -5.87 -1.78
CA VAL A 60 -10.86 -4.57 -2.12
C VAL A 60 -12.16 -4.34 -1.37
N ALA A 61 -13.05 -5.34 -1.33
CA ALA A 61 -14.31 -5.25 -0.60
C ALA A 61 -14.08 -5.00 0.89
N LYS A 62 -13.07 -5.65 1.47
CA LYS A 62 -12.72 -5.45 2.88
C LYS A 62 -12.20 -4.04 3.13
N CYS A 63 -11.37 -3.51 2.24
CA CYS A 63 -10.92 -2.12 2.31
C CYS A 63 -12.11 -1.16 2.30
N GLU A 64 -13.04 -1.34 1.38
CA GLU A 64 -14.21 -0.47 1.25
C GLU A 64 -15.10 -0.52 2.48
N GLU A 65 -15.26 -1.70 3.08
CA GLU A 65 -16.00 -1.87 4.33
C GLU A 65 -15.44 -0.98 5.45
N TYR A 66 -14.13 -0.76 5.45
CA TYR A 66 -13.44 0.06 6.45
C TYR A 66 -13.13 1.48 5.98
N GLY A 67 -13.74 1.91 4.88
CA GLY A 67 -13.66 3.29 4.41
C GLY A 67 -12.43 3.61 3.57
N ILE A 68 -11.75 2.60 3.05
CA ILE A 68 -10.61 2.77 2.14
C ILE A 68 -11.06 2.40 0.74
N LYS A 69 -10.93 3.34 -0.21
CA LYS A 69 -11.24 3.11 -1.62
C LYS A 69 -9.95 3.15 -2.42
N PRO A 70 -9.34 2.00 -2.75
CA PRO A 70 -8.15 2.00 -3.60
C PRO A 70 -8.48 2.60 -4.96
N ASP A 71 -7.62 3.50 -5.43
CA ASP A 71 -7.73 4.05 -6.78
C ASP A 71 -7.19 3.06 -7.81
N TYR A 72 -6.20 2.28 -7.42
CA TYR A 72 -5.57 1.26 -8.25
C TYR A 72 -5.24 0.03 -7.41
N VAL A 73 -5.19 -1.12 -8.06
CA VAL A 73 -4.83 -2.39 -7.43
C VAL A 73 -3.73 -3.06 -8.26
N ASN A 74 -2.57 -3.28 -7.65
CA ASN A 74 -1.41 -3.93 -8.27
C ASN A 74 -0.98 -3.31 -9.61
N GLU A 75 -1.16 -2.01 -9.76
CA GLU A 75 -0.72 -1.26 -10.94
C GLU A 75 -0.33 0.15 -10.55
N ASN A 76 0.49 0.77 -11.37
CA ASN A 76 0.87 2.16 -11.20
C ASN A 76 -0.29 3.10 -11.55
N ALA A 77 -0.30 4.28 -10.93
CA ALA A 77 -1.28 5.31 -11.22
C ALA A 77 -1.16 5.80 -12.67
N ALA A 78 -2.27 6.24 -13.24
CA ALA A 78 -2.32 6.74 -14.62
C ALA A 78 -1.29 7.86 -14.87
N GLN A 79 -1.09 8.77 -13.91
CA GLN A 79 -0.10 9.86 -14.02
C GLN A 79 1.33 9.33 -14.13
N THR A 80 1.63 8.19 -13.51
CA THR A 80 2.94 7.52 -13.59
C THR A 80 3.15 6.92 -14.97
N ILE A 81 2.12 6.23 -15.47
CA ILE A 81 2.17 5.58 -16.78
C ILE A 81 2.35 6.61 -17.88
N GLU A 82 1.65 7.75 -17.79
CA GLU A 82 1.76 8.85 -18.74
C GLU A 82 3.19 9.40 -18.81
N ARG A 83 3.86 9.51 -17.65
CA ARG A 83 5.21 10.10 -17.59
C ARG A 83 6.32 9.11 -17.95
N TYR A 84 6.24 7.87 -17.51
CA TYR A 84 7.34 6.90 -17.58
C TYR A 84 7.06 5.68 -18.44
N GLY A 85 5.90 5.58 -19.08
CA GLY A 85 5.42 4.34 -19.66
C GLY A 85 4.83 3.47 -18.54
N ASP A 86 4.75 2.17 -18.77
CA ASP A 86 4.22 1.24 -17.77
C ASP A 86 5.37 0.46 -17.10
N PRO A 87 6.10 1.06 -16.14
CA PRO A 87 7.19 0.36 -15.46
C PRO A 87 6.63 -0.70 -14.51
N ARG A 88 7.40 -1.78 -14.34
CA ARG A 88 7.04 -2.81 -13.36
C ARG A 88 7.27 -2.34 -11.92
N LYS A 89 8.20 -1.41 -11.74
CA LYS A 89 8.46 -0.83 -10.44
C LYS A 89 7.31 0.07 -10.02
N ILE A 90 6.77 -0.14 -8.81
CA ILE A 90 5.76 0.77 -8.25
C ILE A 90 6.39 2.15 -7.98
N LEU A 91 5.75 3.21 -8.44
CA LEU A 91 6.11 4.58 -8.08
C LEU A 91 5.15 5.07 -7.00
N CYS A 92 5.68 5.36 -5.83
CA CYS A 92 4.89 5.87 -4.72
C CYS A 92 5.75 6.79 -3.84
N ASP A 93 5.10 7.65 -3.10
CA ASP A 93 5.75 8.54 -2.14
C ASP A 93 5.90 7.87 -0.79
N GLU A 94 4.93 7.03 -0.42
CA GLU A 94 4.97 6.20 0.78
C GLU A 94 4.58 4.78 0.43
N LEU A 95 5.26 3.81 1.02
CA LEU A 95 4.94 2.39 0.91
C LEU A 95 4.81 1.83 2.32
N ILE A 96 3.65 1.26 2.62
CA ILE A 96 3.41 0.56 3.88
C ILE A 96 3.27 -0.91 3.60
N ASP A 97 4.21 -1.70 4.10
CA ASP A 97 4.29 -3.13 3.87
C ASP A 97 5.01 -3.77 5.06
N ASP A 98 4.53 -4.91 5.52
CA ASP A 98 5.09 -5.61 6.68
C ASP A 98 6.51 -6.12 6.45
N THR A 99 6.91 -6.29 5.19
CA THR A 99 8.24 -6.79 4.82
C THR A 99 9.23 -5.68 4.45
N VAL A 100 8.77 -4.44 4.28
CA VAL A 100 9.65 -3.31 3.94
C VAL A 100 10.08 -2.59 5.22
N ARG A 101 11.37 -2.53 5.48
CA ARG A 101 11.90 -2.05 6.77
C ARG A 101 12.76 -0.80 6.71
N HIS A 102 13.40 -0.51 5.56
CA HIS A 102 14.39 0.57 5.49
C HIS A 102 14.19 1.49 4.30
N THR A 103 14.28 2.79 4.57
CA THR A 103 14.36 3.82 3.53
C THR A 103 15.83 4.16 3.26
N VAL A 104 16.08 4.87 2.17
CA VAL A 104 17.43 5.37 1.85
C VAL A 104 17.99 6.21 3.02
N LYS A 105 17.15 7.06 3.60
CA LYS A 105 17.54 7.91 4.74
C LYS A 105 17.98 7.10 5.94
N GLU A 106 17.25 6.04 6.27
CA GLU A 106 17.59 5.16 7.39
C GLU A 106 18.90 4.42 7.13
N ILE A 107 19.12 3.95 5.91
CA ILE A 107 20.35 3.26 5.52
C ILE A 107 21.54 4.20 5.66
N TYR A 108 21.45 5.43 5.14
CA TYR A 108 22.51 6.42 5.27
C TYR A 108 22.81 6.77 6.73
N LYS A 109 21.79 6.91 7.54
CA LYS A 109 21.94 7.15 8.97
C LYS A 109 22.72 6.03 9.64
N ASN A 110 22.37 4.79 9.35
CA ASN A 110 23.03 3.61 9.93
C ASN A 110 24.49 3.50 9.48
N VAL A 111 24.78 3.75 8.20
CA VAL A 111 26.16 3.75 7.66
C VAL A 111 26.97 4.85 8.32
N GLY A 112 26.38 6.05 8.49
CA GLY A 112 27.03 7.14 9.18
C GLY A 112 27.43 6.80 10.61
N ASN A 113 26.64 6.01 11.30
CA ASN A 113 26.93 5.54 12.66
C ASN A 113 28.05 4.48 12.71
N LEU A 114 28.36 3.85 11.58
CA LEU A 114 29.43 2.84 11.49
C LEU A 114 30.80 3.47 11.17
N LEU A 115 30.81 4.67 10.68
CA LEU A 115 32.01 5.41 10.33
C LEU A 115 32.50 6.28 11.50
#